data_ff71a7ab6fd345b80afd0654887f5c1a
#
_entry.id   ff71a7ab6fd345b80afd0654887f5c1a
#
_cell.length_a   1.000
_cell.length_b   1.000
_cell.length_c   1.000
_cell.angle_alpha   90.00
_cell.angle_beta   90.00
_cell.angle_gamma   90.00
#
_symmetry.space_group_name_H-M   'P 1'
#
loop_
_entity.id
_entity.type
_entity.pdbx_description
1 polymer ?
#
loop_
_entity_poly.entity_id
_entity_poly.type
_entity_poly.pdbx_seq_one_letter_code
_entity_poly.pdbx_strand_id
1 'polypeptide(L)'
;FRVQEVSHSNGIYYARNVISKNMIVANRRNLLNGNSFIFGVSGSGKSLMAKQEIISIILSDNNADVILIDPEREYYPLVNAMNGEAINISATSRNHINAMDLNKDYGDDSNPVSAKCEFILSLCEQLIGSEIGAKQRSIIDRCTANTYRYYQQGNFQGTPPTLQGFRRELLDQDEPEAKEIALAIELFTHGSLNTFAKPTNVDTDNRLICYDILDLGKQLMPIGMLVVLDSILNRITQNRAKGKNTFIF
;
A
#
# COMPACT_ATOMS: atom_id res chain seq x y z
N PHE A 1 -33.30 -16.12 14.84
CA PHE A 1 -32.55 -14.87 15.05
C PHE A 1 -33.15 -14.10 16.19
N ARG A 2 -32.49 -14.07 17.35
CA ARG A 2 -33.04 -13.46 18.60
C ARG A 2 -32.51 -12.06 18.85
N VAL A 3 -31.48 -11.59 18.18
CA VAL A 3 -30.90 -10.26 18.39
C VAL A 3 -31.42 -9.33 17.31
N GLN A 4 -32.33 -8.45 17.68
CA GLN A 4 -32.92 -7.43 16.80
C GLN A 4 -32.23 -6.07 16.96
N GLU A 5 -31.31 -5.97 17.89
CA GLU A 5 -30.56 -4.74 18.15
C GLU A 5 -29.08 -4.97 18.04
N VAL A 6 -28.40 -4.10 17.28
CA VAL A 6 -26.95 -3.98 17.24
C VAL A 6 -26.63 -2.55 17.63
N SER A 7 -26.20 -2.37 18.89
CA SER A 7 -25.83 -1.07 19.41
C SER A 7 -24.52 -1.19 20.19
N HIS A 8 -23.42 -0.92 19.53
CA HIS A 8 -22.09 -0.91 20.13
C HIS A 8 -21.75 0.52 20.59
N SER A 9 -21.15 0.66 21.76
CA SER A 9 -20.53 1.91 22.18
C SER A 9 -19.42 2.28 21.18
N ASN A 10 -19.32 3.54 20.80
CA ASN A 10 -18.39 4.03 19.78
C ASN A 10 -18.55 3.33 18.40
N GLY A 11 -19.80 2.92 18.09
CA GLY A 11 -20.14 2.35 16.80
C GLY A 11 -20.52 3.41 15.76
N ILE A 12 -20.48 3.00 14.51
CA ILE A 12 -20.92 3.80 13.36
C ILE A 12 -22.35 3.39 13.02
N TYR A 13 -23.19 4.36 12.68
CA TYR A 13 -24.53 4.12 12.19
C TYR A 13 -24.49 3.57 10.76
N TYR A 14 -25.06 2.40 10.56
CA TYR A 14 -25.14 1.76 9.24
C TYR A 14 -26.53 1.83 8.62
N ALA A 15 -27.57 1.54 9.39
CA ALA A 15 -28.93 1.42 8.87
C ALA A 15 -29.97 1.35 10.00
N ARG A 16 -31.24 1.14 9.61
CA ARG A 16 -32.32 0.72 10.51
C ARG A 16 -32.74 -0.69 10.19
N ASN A 17 -32.99 -1.47 11.24
CA ASN A 17 -33.56 -2.80 11.09
C ASN A 17 -34.96 -2.72 10.45
N VAL A 18 -35.19 -3.52 9.41
CA VAL A 18 -36.44 -3.48 8.64
C VAL A 18 -37.65 -3.83 9.49
N ILE A 19 -37.51 -4.76 10.46
CA ILE A 19 -38.62 -5.27 11.32
C ILE A 19 -38.77 -4.38 12.54
N SER A 20 -37.72 -4.27 13.38
CA SER A 20 -37.81 -3.53 14.67
C SER A 20 -37.72 -2.01 14.52
N LYS A 21 -37.28 -1.50 13.35
CA LYS A 21 -36.98 -0.08 13.08
C LYS A 21 -35.88 0.51 13.96
N ASN A 22 -35.23 -0.29 14.79
CA ASN A 22 -34.12 0.13 15.62
C ASN A 22 -32.88 0.47 14.76
N MET A 23 -32.09 1.40 15.26
CA MET A 23 -30.82 1.76 14.61
C MET A 23 -29.82 0.61 14.71
N ILE A 24 -29.12 0.36 13.66
CA ILE A 24 -27.96 -0.54 13.61
C ILE A 24 -26.71 0.33 13.75
N VAL A 25 -26.10 0.28 14.94
CA VAL A 25 -24.88 1.00 15.26
C VAL A 25 -23.80 -0.04 15.59
N ALA A 26 -22.85 -0.21 14.74
CA ALA A 26 -21.84 -1.24 14.88
C ALA A 26 -20.42 -0.67 14.95
N ASN A 27 -19.62 -1.21 15.84
CA ASN A 27 -18.18 -1.01 15.84
C ASN A 27 -17.55 -2.28 15.28
N ARG A 28 -16.89 -2.18 14.12
CA ARG A 28 -16.27 -3.32 13.43
C ARG A 28 -15.22 -4.01 14.28
N ARG A 29 -14.55 -3.28 15.17
CA ARG A 29 -13.53 -3.82 16.08
C ARG A 29 -14.11 -4.80 17.11
N ASN A 30 -15.41 -4.73 17.37
CA ASN A 30 -16.11 -5.63 18.29
C ASN A 30 -16.67 -6.88 17.57
N LEU A 31 -16.50 -6.97 16.25
CA LEU A 31 -16.90 -8.13 15.46
C LEU A 31 -15.80 -9.18 15.46
N LEU A 32 -16.16 -10.45 15.26
CA LEU A 32 -15.20 -11.55 15.09
C LEU A 32 -14.24 -11.32 13.90
N ASN A 33 -14.78 -10.67 12.86
CA ASN A 33 -14.01 -10.21 11.70
C ASN A 33 -14.50 -8.82 11.31
N GLY A 34 -13.60 -7.85 11.27
CA GLY A 34 -13.88 -6.47 10.89
C GLY A 34 -14.03 -6.24 9.38
N ASN A 35 -13.70 -7.24 8.53
CA ASN A 35 -13.80 -7.13 7.09
C ASN A 35 -15.25 -7.12 6.63
N SER A 36 -15.53 -6.42 5.54
CA SER A 36 -16.86 -6.37 4.94
C SER A 36 -16.80 -6.24 3.43
N PHE A 37 -17.93 -6.56 2.80
CA PHE A 37 -18.15 -6.35 1.38
C PHE A 37 -19.42 -5.53 1.20
N ILE A 38 -19.37 -4.53 0.30
CA ILE A 38 -20.52 -3.73 -0.09
C ILE A 38 -20.93 -4.17 -1.50
N PHE A 39 -22.05 -4.87 -1.59
CA PHE A 39 -22.60 -5.35 -2.86
C PHE A 39 -23.81 -4.56 -3.30
N GLY A 40 -23.96 -4.37 -4.59
CA GLY A 40 -25.12 -3.72 -5.19
C GLY A 40 -24.91 -3.48 -6.69
N VAL A 41 -25.99 -3.27 -7.42
CA VAL A 41 -25.93 -2.88 -8.82
C VAL A 41 -25.39 -1.45 -8.97
N SER A 42 -25.00 -1.08 -10.18
CA SER A 42 -24.58 0.31 -10.45
C SER A 42 -25.68 1.29 -10.06
N GLY A 43 -25.33 2.42 -9.46
CA GLY A 43 -26.28 3.43 -8.97
C GLY A 43 -27.02 3.09 -7.67
N SER A 44 -26.78 1.93 -7.03
CA SER A 44 -27.43 1.53 -5.77
C SER A 44 -26.93 2.23 -4.51
N GLY A 45 -25.92 3.11 -4.62
CA GLY A 45 -25.39 3.87 -3.49
C GLY A 45 -24.21 3.22 -2.77
N LYS A 46 -23.53 2.22 -3.36
CA LYS A 46 -22.34 1.56 -2.77
C LYS A 46 -21.26 2.56 -2.36
N SER A 47 -20.83 3.39 -3.29
CA SER A 47 -19.78 4.39 -3.05
C SER A 47 -20.23 5.45 -2.03
N LEU A 48 -21.53 5.78 -1.98
CA LEU A 48 -22.08 6.69 -0.98
C LEU A 48 -22.00 6.08 0.42
N MET A 49 -22.35 4.80 0.56
CA MET A 49 -22.24 4.08 1.83
C MET A 49 -20.79 3.99 2.31
N ALA A 50 -19.85 3.67 1.43
CA ALA A 50 -18.43 3.66 1.76
C ALA A 50 -17.95 5.06 2.19
N LYS A 51 -18.32 6.13 1.47
CA LYS A 51 -17.97 7.51 1.84
C LYS A 51 -18.55 7.90 3.21
N GLN A 52 -19.78 7.50 3.51
CA GLN A 52 -20.40 7.75 4.82
C GLN A 52 -19.63 7.04 5.94
N GLU A 53 -19.21 5.79 5.73
CA GLU A 53 -18.41 5.05 6.70
C GLU A 53 -17.05 5.69 6.92
N ILE A 54 -16.34 6.07 5.85
CA ILE A 54 -15.04 6.78 5.90
C ILE A 54 -15.16 8.07 6.73
N ILE A 55 -16.15 8.92 6.43
CA ILE A 55 -16.39 10.16 7.18
C ILE A 55 -16.65 9.86 8.66
N SER A 56 -17.47 8.86 8.92
CA SER A 56 -17.81 8.49 10.30
C SER A 56 -16.58 8.02 11.08
N ILE A 57 -15.68 7.22 10.47
CA ILE A 57 -14.44 6.79 11.10
C ILE A 57 -13.55 8.01 11.40
N ILE A 58 -13.32 8.87 10.41
CA ILE A 58 -12.43 10.04 10.54
C ILE A 58 -12.90 10.99 11.65
N LEU A 59 -14.20 11.17 11.78
CA LEU A 59 -14.80 12.07 12.77
C LEU A 59 -14.92 11.46 14.18
N SER A 60 -15.09 10.14 14.27
CA SER A 60 -15.32 9.48 15.56
C SER A 60 -14.06 8.92 16.22
N ASP A 61 -13.03 8.60 15.46
CA ASP A 61 -11.79 8.00 15.98
C ASP A 61 -10.55 8.78 15.53
N ASN A 62 -10.06 9.67 16.40
CA ASN A 62 -8.85 10.45 16.14
C ASN A 62 -7.57 9.59 16.10
N ASN A 63 -7.63 8.34 16.57
CA ASN A 63 -6.53 7.39 16.55
C ASN A 63 -6.65 6.36 15.41
N ALA A 64 -7.40 6.69 14.36
CA ALA A 64 -7.55 5.84 13.19
C ALA A 64 -6.92 6.47 11.96
N ASP A 65 -6.28 5.65 11.14
CA ASP A 65 -5.91 5.95 9.77
C ASP A 65 -6.90 5.29 8.81
N VAL A 66 -7.21 5.97 7.73
CA VAL A 66 -8.05 5.46 6.64
C VAL A 66 -7.25 5.51 5.34
N ILE A 67 -7.13 4.38 4.69
CA ILE A 67 -6.40 4.23 3.43
C ILE A 67 -7.36 3.72 2.35
N LEU A 68 -7.39 4.42 1.24
CA LEU A 68 -8.26 4.12 0.11
C LEU A 68 -7.42 3.66 -1.08
N ILE A 69 -7.89 2.62 -1.80
CA ILE A 69 -7.39 2.26 -3.13
C ILE A 69 -8.51 2.60 -4.11
N ASP A 70 -8.32 3.62 -4.94
CA ASP A 70 -9.35 4.20 -5.78
C ASP A 70 -9.06 3.96 -7.27
N PRO A 71 -9.62 2.91 -7.88
CA PRO A 71 -9.43 2.63 -9.30
C PRO A 71 -10.31 3.49 -10.23
N GLU A 72 -11.30 4.20 -9.68
CA GLU A 72 -12.29 4.97 -10.46
C GLU A 72 -12.23 6.49 -10.19
N ARG A 73 -11.32 6.94 -9.33
CA ARG A 73 -11.15 8.36 -8.94
C ARG A 73 -12.42 8.99 -8.36
N GLU A 74 -13.17 8.21 -7.58
CA GLU A 74 -14.43 8.69 -6.98
C GLU A 74 -14.23 9.38 -5.62
N TYR A 75 -13.10 9.16 -4.94
CA TYR A 75 -12.89 9.59 -3.56
C TYR A 75 -12.13 10.93 -3.44
N TYR A 76 -11.51 11.43 -4.51
CA TYR A 76 -10.74 12.68 -4.50
C TYR A 76 -11.45 13.86 -3.83
N PRO A 77 -12.74 14.19 -4.14
CA PRO A 77 -13.42 15.31 -3.51
C PRO A 77 -13.58 15.16 -2.00
N LEU A 78 -13.85 13.93 -1.53
CA LEU A 78 -13.98 13.61 -0.11
C LEU A 78 -12.64 13.77 0.61
N VAL A 79 -11.59 13.18 0.06
CA VAL A 79 -10.24 13.21 0.64
C VAL A 79 -9.75 14.65 0.78
N ASN A 80 -9.93 15.47 -0.26
CA ASN A 80 -9.54 16.88 -0.25
C ASN A 80 -10.36 17.68 0.78
N ALA A 81 -11.66 17.45 0.89
CA ALA A 81 -12.52 18.12 1.87
C ALA A 81 -12.18 17.78 3.32
N MET A 82 -11.57 16.62 3.55
CA MET A 82 -11.14 16.13 4.88
C MET A 82 -9.66 16.38 5.16
N ASN A 83 -8.97 17.20 4.35
CA ASN A 83 -7.52 17.47 4.43
C ASN A 83 -6.67 16.18 4.38
N GLY A 84 -7.10 15.20 3.61
CA GLY A 84 -6.35 13.99 3.31
C GLY A 84 -5.39 14.17 2.15
N GLU A 85 -4.56 13.16 1.91
CA GLU A 85 -3.61 13.12 0.80
C GLU A 85 -4.15 12.22 -0.32
N ALA A 86 -4.35 12.79 -1.50
CA ALA A 86 -4.76 12.04 -2.70
C ALA A 86 -3.56 11.89 -3.64
N ILE A 87 -3.05 10.67 -3.72
CA ILE A 87 -1.84 10.32 -4.45
C ILE A 87 -2.23 9.73 -5.80
N ASN A 88 -2.16 10.51 -6.86
CA ASN A 88 -2.32 9.99 -8.23
C ASN A 88 -1.05 9.26 -8.66
N ILE A 89 -1.17 7.99 -8.99
CA ILE A 89 -0.08 7.13 -9.42
C ILE A 89 -0.25 6.81 -10.91
N SER A 90 0.69 7.26 -11.73
CA SER A 90 0.73 6.97 -13.16
C SER A 90 2.16 7.10 -13.70
N ALA A 91 2.39 6.65 -14.93
CA ALA A 91 3.69 6.80 -15.59
C ALA A 91 4.11 8.27 -15.77
N THR A 92 3.15 9.19 -15.86
CA THR A 92 3.37 10.62 -16.10
C THR A 92 3.15 11.50 -14.88
N SER A 93 2.75 10.90 -13.75
CA SER A 93 2.53 11.62 -12.49
C SER A 93 3.84 12.22 -11.97
N ARG A 94 3.70 13.34 -11.25
CA ARG A 94 4.79 13.92 -10.45
C ARG A 94 4.90 13.26 -9.07
N ASN A 95 3.89 12.48 -8.68
CA ASN A 95 3.89 11.73 -7.42
C ASN A 95 4.67 10.44 -7.60
N HIS A 96 5.55 10.16 -6.65
CA HIS A 96 6.39 8.97 -6.64
C HIS A 96 6.27 8.26 -5.30
N ILE A 97 6.19 6.94 -5.36
CA ILE A 97 6.29 6.04 -4.22
C ILE A 97 7.46 5.11 -4.52
N ASN A 98 8.46 5.13 -3.69
CA ASN A 98 9.63 4.30 -3.85
C ASN A 98 9.33 2.85 -3.47
N ALA A 99 9.45 1.93 -4.42
CA ALA A 99 9.25 0.51 -4.16
C ALA A 99 10.24 -0.06 -3.12
N MET A 100 11.33 0.65 -2.88
CA MET A 100 12.36 0.25 -1.91
C MET A 100 12.27 1.02 -0.59
N ASP A 101 11.17 1.72 -0.30
CA ASP A 101 11.00 2.34 1.01
C ASP A 101 10.99 1.27 2.10
N LEU A 102 11.76 1.54 3.14
CA LEU A 102 11.99 0.65 4.25
C LEU A 102 12.23 1.47 5.52
N ASN A 103 11.68 1.03 6.63
CA ASN A 103 12.00 1.56 7.96
C ASN A 103 12.30 0.41 8.93
N LYS A 104 12.71 0.75 10.15
CA LYS A 104 13.10 -0.24 11.17
C LYS A 104 11.96 -1.17 11.60
N ASP A 105 10.71 -0.74 11.43
CA ASP A 105 9.50 -1.48 11.86
C ASP A 105 8.84 -2.22 10.69
N TYR A 106 9.53 -2.34 9.55
CA TYR A 106 9.01 -3.01 8.35
C TYR A 106 8.88 -4.51 8.56
N GLY A 107 7.71 -5.05 8.22
CA GLY A 107 7.37 -6.44 8.47
C GLY A 107 7.10 -6.72 9.96
N ASP A 108 6.67 -7.93 10.26
CA ASP A 108 6.48 -8.39 11.66
C ASP A 108 7.75 -9.06 12.21
N ASP A 109 8.82 -9.15 11.41
CA ASP A 109 10.05 -9.86 11.72
C ASP A 109 11.15 -8.95 12.30
N SER A 110 12.10 -9.57 13.01
CA SER A 110 13.28 -8.90 13.57
C SER A 110 14.27 -8.39 12.52
N ASN A 111 14.09 -8.72 11.24
CA ASN A 111 14.97 -8.32 10.14
C ASN A 111 14.17 -7.67 8.98
N PRO A 112 14.00 -6.35 9.02
CA PRO A 112 13.28 -5.62 7.96
C PRO A 112 13.85 -5.83 6.55
N VAL A 113 15.18 -5.98 6.44
CA VAL A 113 15.85 -6.16 5.14
C VAL A 113 15.49 -7.51 4.53
N SER A 114 15.40 -8.58 5.32
CA SER A 114 15.01 -9.90 4.79
C SER A 114 13.58 -9.89 4.25
N ALA A 115 12.64 -9.30 4.99
CA ALA A 115 11.26 -9.16 4.51
C ALA A 115 11.19 -8.33 3.23
N LYS A 116 12.03 -7.29 3.12
CA LYS A 116 12.09 -6.47 1.90
C LYS A 116 12.74 -7.20 0.74
N CYS A 117 13.71 -8.10 0.99
CA CYS A 117 14.29 -8.96 -0.06
C CYS A 117 13.22 -9.85 -0.70
N GLU A 118 12.32 -10.44 0.09
CA GLU A 118 11.19 -11.23 -0.41
C GLU A 118 10.23 -10.40 -1.27
N PHE A 119 9.92 -9.18 -0.82
CA PHE A 119 9.11 -8.26 -1.60
C PHE A 119 9.79 -7.89 -2.93
N ILE A 120 11.07 -7.52 -2.93
CA ILE A 120 11.81 -7.16 -4.16
C ILE A 120 11.93 -8.35 -5.10
N LEU A 121 12.07 -9.58 -4.58
CA LEU A 121 12.03 -10.79 -5.40
C LEU A 121 10.69 -10.91 -6.13
N SER A 122 9.58 -10.78 -5.40
CA SER A 122 8.23 -10.82 -5.99
C SER A 122 8.00 -9.68 -6.99
N LEU A 123 8.53 -8.50 -6.71
CA LEU A 123 8.49 -7.36 -7.63
C LEU A 123 9.28 -7.66 -8.90
N CYS A 124 10.48 -8.23 -8.82
CA CYS A 124 11.29 -8.62 -9.97
C CYS A 124 10.58 -9.68 -10.83
N GLU A 125 9.87 -10.64 -10.22
CA GLU A 125 9.04 -11.62 -10.95
C GLU A 125 7.98 -10.93 -11.82
N GLN A 126 7.33 -9.90 -11.29
CA GLN A 126 6.36 -9.11 -12.04
C GLN A 126 7.01 -8.21 -13.12
N LEU A 127 8.16 -7.61 -12.81
CA LEU A 127 8.89 -6.74 -13.74
C LEU A 127 9.45 -7.51 -14.94
N ILE A 128 9.98 -8.71 -14.71
CA ILE A 128 10.58 -9.56 -15.74
C ILE A 128 9.48 -10.28 -16.55
N GLY A 129 8.33 -10.55 -15.93
CA GLY A 129 7.18 -11.21 -16.58
C GLY A 129 7.41 -12.68 -16.94
N SER A 130 8.42 -13.32 -16.34
CA SER A 130 8.76 -14.73 -16.51
C SER A 130 9.21 -15.34 -15.19
N GLU A 131 9.19 -16.66 -15.11
CA GLU A 131 9.65 -17.40 -13.93
C GLU A 131 11.15 -17.18 -13.69
N ILE A 132 11.50 -16.82 -12.46
CA ILE A 132 12.88 -16.55 -12.04
C ILE A 132 13.52 -17.84 -11.54
N GLY A 133 14.66 -18.22 -12.14
CA GLY A 133 15.42 -19.41 -11.75
C GLY A 133 16.17 -19.23 -10.41
N ALA A 134 16.61 -20.34 -9.82
CA ALA A 134 17.29 -20.36 -8.53
C ALA A 134 18.53 -19.43 -8.45
N LYS A 135 19.34 -19.38 -9.52
CA LYS A 135 20.51 -18.50 -9.59
C LYS A 135 20.10 -17.03 -9.53
N GLN A 136 19.10 -16.66 -10.33
CA GLN A 136 18.59 -15.28 -10.40
C GLN A 136 18.00 -14.85 -9.06
N ARG A 137 17.26 -15.75 -8.36
CA ARG A 137 16.74 -15.50 -7.00
C ARG A 137 17.86 -15.16 -6.03
N SER A 138 18.94 -15.96 -6.03
CA SER A 138 20.11 -15.72 -5.16
C SER A 138 20.80 -14.40 -5.47
N ILE A 139 20.89 -14.01 -6.75
CA ILE A 139 21.47 -12.74 -7.17
C ILE A 139 20.59 -11.56 -6.70
N ILE A 140 19.28 -11.65 -6.92
CA ILE A 140 18.32 -10.60 -6.50
C ILE A 140 18.38 -10.40 -4.98
N ASP A 141 18.34 -11.47 -4.20
CA ASP A 141 18.43 -11.43 -2.74
C ASP A 141 19.74 -10.76 -2.28
N ARG A 142 20.89 -11.23 -2.77
CA ARG A 142 22.21 -10.67 -2.45
C ARG A 142 22.31 -9.19 -2.83
N CYS A 143 21.90 -8.81 -4.03
CA CYS A 143 21.98 -7.43 -4.50
C CYS A 143 21.02 -6.52 -3.73
N THR A 144 19.85 -7.01 -3.35
CA THR A 144 18.91 -6.27 -2.49
C THR A 144 19.54 -6.02 -1.13
N ALA A 145 20.05 -7.04 -0.45
CA ALA A 145 20.72 -6.90 0.85
C ALA A 145 21.91 -5.91 0.77
N ASN A 146 22.73 -5.99 -0.28
CA ASN A 146 23.84 -5.07 -0.49
C ASN A 146 23.37 -3.62 -0.66
N THR A 147 22.29 -3.41 -1.41
CA THR A 147 21.70 -2.08 -1.65
C THR A 147 21.26 -1.41 -0.34
N TYR A 148 20.78 -2.20 0.64
CA TYR A 148 20.37 -1.68 1.95
C TYR A 148 21.51 -1.56 2.97
N ARG A 149 22.71 -2.07 2.69
CA ARG A 149 23.79 -2.17 3.67
C ARG A 149 24.10 -0.87 4.40
N TYR A 150 24.31 0.22 3.66
CA TYR A 150 24.60 1.53 4.25
C TYR A 150 23.41 2.13 4.99
N TYR A 151 22.22 1.96 4.45
CA TYR A 151 20.99 2.44 5.06
C TYR A 151 20.71 1.73 6.41
N GLN A 152 20.95 0.41 6.46
CA GLN A 152 20.87 -0.39 7.68
C GLN A 152 21.93 0.02 8.72
N GLN A 153 23.18 0.23 8.29
CA GLN A 153 24.25 0.73 9.16
C GLN A 153 23.93 2.12 9.74
N GLY A 154 23.23 2.95 9.00
CA GLY A 154 22.68 4.23 9.45
C GLY A 154 21.42 4.12 10.31
N ASN A 155 21.06 2.90 10.80
CA ASN A 155 19.86 2.64 11.59
C ASN A 155 18.57 3.10 10.86
N PHE A 156 18.51 2.89 9.56
CA PHE A 156 17.38 3.26 8.69
C PHE A 156 17.05 4.76 8.71
N GLN A 157 18.08 5.59 8.91
CA GLN A 157 17.94 7.05 8.86
C GLN A 157 18.43 7.60 7.51
N GLY A 158 17.80 8.69 7.07
CA GLY A 158 18.11 9.32 5.79
C GLY A 158 17.23 8.83 4.64
N THR A 159 17.72 8.97 3.41
CA THR A 159 16.96 8.60 2.21
C THR A 159 17.11 7.10 1.95
N PRO A 160 16.02 6.34 1.88
CA PRO A 160 16.05 4.93 1.48
C PRO A 160 16.65 4.75 0.09
N PRO A 161 17.30 3.61 -0.20
CA PRO A 161 17.75 3.29 -1.55
C PRO A 161 16.56 3.18 -2.51
N THR A 162 16.84 3.17 -3.80
CA THR A 162 15.83 3.08 -4.86
C THR A 162 16.11 1.91 -5.80
N LEU A 163 15.13 1.55 -6.64
CA LEU A 163 15.33 0.55 -7.68
C LEU A 163 16.48 0.91 -8.64
N GLN A 164 16.81 2.20 -8.79
CA GLN A 164 17.98 2.62 -9.55
C GLN A 164 19.29 2.20 -8.87
N GLY A 165 19.34 2.31 -7.53
CA GLY A 165 20.46 1.81 -6.73
C GLY A 165 20.59 0.28 -6.81
N PHE A 166 19.49 -0.43 -6.70
CA PHE A 166 19.43 -1.89 -6.86
C PHE A 166 19.91 -2.33 -8.26
N ARG A 167 19.45 -1.67 -9.34
CA ARG A 167 19.94 -1.97 -10.69
C ARG A 167 21.44 -1.73 -10.84
N ARG A 168 21.99 -0.69 -10.21
CA ARG A 168 23.45 -0.45 -10.21
C ARG A 168 24.18 -1.59 -9.53
N GLU A 169 23.69 -2.04 -8.38
CA GLU A 169 24.28 -3.19 -7.67
C GLU A 169 24.26 -4.46 -8.52
N LEU A 170 23.20 -4.69 -9.32
CA LEU A 170 23.15 -5.80 -10.28
C LEU A 170 24.19 -5.68 -11.39
N LEU A 171 24.40 -4.47 -11.91
CA LEU A 171 25.39 -4.22 -12.97
C LEU A 171 26.85 -4.38 -12.50
N ASP A 172 27.08 -4.17 -11.20
CA ASP A 172 28.40 -4.31 -10.58
C ASP A 172 28.76 -5.78 -10.30
N GLN A 173 27.83 -6.72 -10.51
CA GLN A 173 28.11 -8.16 -10.40
C GLN A 173 28.81 -8.69 -11.68
N ASP A 174 29.68 -9.70 -11.51
CA ASP A 174 30.36 -10.34 -12.64
C ASP A 174 29.48 -11.32 -13.42
N GLU A 175 28.45 -11.88 -12.76
CA GLU A 175 27.58 -12.90 -13.34
C GLU A 175 26.73 -12.35 -14.50
N PRO A 176 26.67 -13.04 -15.64
CA PRO A 176 25.84 -12.63 -16.77
C PRO A 176 24.36 -12.56 -16.44
N GLU A 177 23.87 -13.45 -15.57
CA GLU A 177 22.47 -13.47 -15.12
C GLU A 177 22.09 -12.18 -14.38
N ALA A 178 23.02 -11.56 -13.64
CA ALA A 178 22.79 -10.28 -12.98
C ALA A 178 22.57 -9.14 -13.99
N LYS A 179 23.36 -9.14 -15.07
CA LYS A 179 23.25 -8.16 -16.15
C LYS A 179 21.97 -8.35 -16.96
N GLU A 180 21.53 -9.60 -17.16
CA GLU A 180 20.23 -9.91 -17.77
C GLU A 180 19.07 -9.37 -16.94
N ILE A 181 19.09 -9.55 -15.60
CA ILE A 181 18.09 -8.98 -14.69
C ILE A 181 18.11 -7.45 -14.77
N ALA A 182 19.30 -6.84 -14.71
CA ALA A 182 19.44 -5.39 -14.78
C ALA A 182 18.89 -4.80 -16.10
N LEU A 183 19.06 -5.51 -17.21
CA LEU A 183 18.50 -5.14 -18.51
C LEU A 183 16.97 -5.30 -18.53
N ALA A 184 16.45 -6.40 -17.99
CA ALA A 184 15.03 -6.68 -17.96
C ALA A 184 14.24 -5.63 -17.16
N ILE A 185 14.81 -5.11 -16.06
CA ILE A 185 14.17 -4.07 -15.23
C ILE A 185 14.49 -2.63 -15.67
N GLU A 186 15.26 -2.43 -16.75
CA GLU A 186 15.71 -1.09 -17.18
C GLU A 186 14.54 -0.16 -17.48
N LEU A 187 13.49 -0.65 -18.15
CA LEU A 187 12.28 0.11 -18.47
C LEU A 187 11.65 0.74 -17.22
N PHE A 188 11.68 0.04 -16.10
CA PHE A 188 11.05 0.43 -14.83
C PHE A 188 12.00 1.18 -13.88
N THR A 189 13.30 1.25 -14.20
CA THR A 189 14.29 1.94 -13.36
C THR A 189 14.78 3.25 -13.99
N HIS A 190 15.10 3.23 -15.26
CA HIS A 190 15.63 4.37 -16.02
C HIS A 190 14.78 4.74 -17.24
N GLY A 191 13.94 3.82 -17.71
CA GLY A 191 13.04 4.03 -18.84
C GLY A 191 11.79 4.85 -18.49
N SER A 192 10.81 4.80 -19.37
CA SER A 192 9.58 5.61 -19.28
C SER A 192 8.60 5.20 -18.17
N LEU A 193 8.78 4.01 -17.58
CA LEU A 193 7.90 3.47 -16.53
C LEU A 193 8.55 3.51 -15.14
N ASN A 194 9.41 4.48 -14.87
CA ASN A 194 10.26 4.57 -13.67
C ASN A 194 9.58 5.22 -12.44
N THR A 195 8.26 5.26 -12.40
CA THR A 195 7.51 5.98 -11.35
C THR A 195 7.79 5.44 -9.94
N PHE A 196 8.10 4.14 -9.80
CA PHE A 196 8.40 3.48 -8.53
C PHE A 196 9.91 3.38 -8.21
N ALA A 197 10.76 3.94 -9.06
CA ALA A 197 12.22 3.91 -8.91
C ALA A 197 12.82 5.23 -8.38
N LYS A 198 11.98 6.17 -8.02
CA LYS A 198 12.36 7.48 -7.48
C LYS A 198 12.03 7.57 -5.99
N PRO A 199 12.72 8.40 -5.22
CA PRO A 199 12.36 8.64 -3.83
C PRO A 199 10.90 9.08 -3.68
N THR A 200 10.24 8.61 -2.62
CA THR A 200 8.87 9.02 -2.27
C THR A 200 8.84 10.52 -2.02
N ASN A 201 7.90 11.20 -2.64
CA ASN A 201 7.74 12.66 -2.57
C ASN A 201 6.33 13.10 -2.17
N VAL A 202 5.52 12.18 -1.65
CA VAL A 202 4.15 12.39 -1.18
C VAL A 202 4.06 12.14 0.31
N ASP A 203 3.07 12.73 0.98
CA ASP A 203 2.84 12.50 2.41
C ASP A 203 2.15 11.15 2.64
N THR A 204 2.95 10.13 2.90
CA THR A 204 2.46 8.79 3.27
C THR A 204 2.11 8.67 4.76
N ASP A 205 2.25 9.73 5.55
CA ASP A 205 1.96 9.76 6.99
C ASP A 205 0.61 10.40 7.33
N ASN A 206 -0.08 10.97 6.34
CA ASN A 206 -1.42 11.51 6.53
C ASN A 206 -2.38 10.41 7.04
N ARG A 207 -3.31 10.78 7.92
CA ARG A 207 -4.28 9.82 8.46
C ARG A 207 -5.40 9.43 7.49
N LEU A 208 -5.58 10.18 6.40
CA LEU A 208 -6.48 9.86 5.30
C LEU A 208 -5.70 9.91 4.00
N ILE A 209 -5.42 8.73 3.44
CA ILE A 209 -4.67 8.59 2.19
C ILE A 209 -5.55 7.91 1.15
N CYS A 210 -5.50 8.41 -0.08
CA CYS A 210 -6.15 7.80 -1.23
C CYS A 210 -5.12 7.55 -2.33
N TYR A 211 -4.89 6.29 -2.67
CA TYR A 211 -4.10 5.90 -3.83
C TYR A 211 -5.00 5.84 -5.05
N ASP A 212 -4.97 6.88 -5.87
CA ASP A 212 -5.65 6.93 -7.16
C ASP A 212 -4.81 6.20 -8.20
N ILE A 213 -5.29 5.03 -8.63
CA ILE A 213 -4.61 4.12 -9.55
C ILE A 213 -5.26 4.06 -10.93
N LEU A 214 -6.22 4.93 -11.24
CA LEU A 214 -6.96 4.95 -12.49
C LEU A 214 -6.04 5.00 -13.72
N ASP A 215 -5.01 5.84 -13.68
CA ASP A 215 -4.11 6.11 -14.82
C ASP A 215 -2.84 5.24 -14.83
N LEU A 216 -2.75 4.18 -14.00
CA LEU A 216 -1.57 3.30 -13.97
C LEU A 216 -1.32 2.57 -15.30
N GLY A 217 -2.39 2.30 -16.06
CA GLY A 217 -2.29 1.53 -17.29
C GLY A 217 -1.97 0.05 -17.07
N LYS A 218 -2.15 -0.75 -18.11
CA LYS A 218 -2.09 -2.22 -18.00
C LYS A 218 -0.73 -2.77 -17.58
N GLN A 219 0.37 -2.11 -17.99
CA GLN A 219 1.72 -2.58 -17.69
C GLN A 219 2.14 -2.29 -16.25
N LEU A 220 1.77 -1.11 -15.74
CA LEU A 220 2.13 -0.69 -14.39
C LEU A 220 1.13 -1.18 -13.33
N MET A 221 -0.10 -1.55 -13.70
CA MET A 221 -1.14 -1.91 -12.74
C MET A 221 -0.71 -3.04 -11.77
N PRO A 222 -0.17 -4.20 -12.23
CA PRO A 222 0.27 -5.25 -11.32
C PRO A 222 1.41 -4.78 -10.39
N ILE A 223 2.36 -4.04 -10.95
CA ILE A 223 3.51 -3.51 -10.23
C ILE A 223 3.07 -2.47 -9.20
N GLY A 224 2.21 -1.53 -9.63
CA GLY A 224 1.66 -0.49 -8.78
C GLY A 224 0.85 -1.03 -7.62
N MET A 225 0.04 -2.07 -7.88
CA MET A 225 -0.70 -2.75 -6.82
C MET A 225 0.23 -3.40 -5.78
N LEU A 226 1.32 -4.05 -6.21
CA LEU A 226 2.32 -4.60 -5.28
C LEU A 226 2.95 -3.51 -4.43
N VAL A 227 3.39 -2.40 -5.04
CA VAL A 227 4.05 -1.29 -4.32
C VAL A 227 3.07 -0.59 -3.37
N VAL A 228 1.84 -0.35 -3.79
CA VAL A 228 0.80 0.25 -2.93
C VAL A 228 0.47 -0.67 -1.76
N LEU A 229 0.28 -1.98 -2.01
CA LEU A 229 -0.01 -2.94 -0.94
C LEU A 229 1.16 -3.06 0.04
N ASP A 230 2.41 -3.07 -0.44
CA ASP A 230 3.60 -3.07 0.42
C ASP A 230 3.64 -1.81 1.32
N SER A 231 3.39 -0.63 0.74
CA SER A 231 3.29 0.63 1.50
C SER A 231 2.19 0.58 2.56
N ILE A 232 1.01 0.04 2.23
CA ILE A 232 -0.12 -0.13 3.15
C ILE A 232 0.22 -1.10 4.28
N LEU A 233 0.80 -2.26 3.96
CA LEU A 233 1.19 -3.26 4.97
C LEU A 233 2.24 -2.69 5.93
N ASN A 234 3.22 -1.96 5.42
CA ASN A 234 4.20 -1.26 6.25
C ASN A 234 3.51 -0.24 7.19
N ARG A 235 2.55 0.54 6.68
CA ARG A 235 1.76 1.47 7.51
C ARG A 235 0.95 0.76 8.59
N ILE A 236 0.33 -0.38 8.28
CA ILE A 236 -0.42 -1.19 9.24
C ILE A 236 0.50 -1.65 10.38
N THR A 237 1.71 -2.16 10.06
CA THR A 237 2.69 -2.61 11.05
C THR A 237 3.13 -1.48 11.97
N GLN A 238 3.45 -0.30 11.41
CA GLN A 238 3.78 0.89 12.20
C GLN A 238 2.63 1.34 13.10
N ASN A 239 1.39 1.34 12.58
CA ASN A 239 0.22 1.72 13.33
C ASN A 239 -0.07 0.74 14.46
N ARG A 240 0.07 -0.56 14.21
CA ARG A 240 -0.06 -1.61 15.24
C ARG A 240 0.93 -1.38 16.39
N ALA A 241 2.19 -1.10 16.09
CA ALA A 241 3.21 -0.79 17.10
C ALA A 241 2.86 0.46 17.93
N LYS A 242 2.14 1.42 17.36
CA LYS A 242 1.65 2.65 18.02
C LYS A 242 0.26 2.50 18.67
N GLY A 243 -0.35 1.33 18.63
CA GLY A 243 -1.74 1.11 19.08
C GLY A 243 -2.78 1.87 18.26
N LYS A 244 -2.48 2.15 17.01
CA LYS A 244 -3.32 2.91 16.06
C LYS A 244 -4.13 1.97 15.18
N ASN A 245 -5.36 2.34 14.87
CA ASN A 245 -6.22 1.54 13.98
C ASN A 245 -5.99 1.93 12.53
N THR A 246 -6.06 0.96 11.62
CA THR A 246 -6.01 1.21 10.18
C THR A 246 -7.23 0.59 9.50
N PHE A 247 -7.96 1.39 8.74
CA PHE A 247 -9.09 0.97 7.92
C PHE A 247 -8.71 1.10 6.45
N ILE A 248 -9.02 0.08 5.66
CA ILE A 248 -8.70 0.04 4.22
C ILE A 248 -10.00 -0.11 3.44
N PHE A 249 -10.17 0.70 2.41
CA PHE A 249 -11.30 0.70 1.49
C PHE A 249 -10.87 0.55 0.04
#